data_8e1f0922034270a5622a2de15f48767a
#
_entry.id   8e1f0922034270a5622a2de15f48767a
#
_cell.length_a   1.000
_cell.length_b   1.000
_cell.length_c   1.000
_cell.angle_alpha   90.00
_cell.angle_beta   90.00
_cell.angle_gamma   90.00
#
_symmetry.space_group_name_H-M   'P 1'
#
loop_
_entity.id
_entity.type
_entity.pdbx_description
1 polymer ?
#
loop_
_entity_poly.entity_id
_entity_poly.type
_entity_poly.pdbx_seq_one_letter_code
_entity_poly.pdbx_strand_id
1 'polypeptide(L)'
;MVEPVLRFLANEAGEKEGLGDAGIETFRDAPYASCAREAGQNSRDAATGLPEHPVRMSFNVFGLDHANFPSHDLLMSTIDACSAEAKQDREKEFFANASKVIGADSIAVLEIADRSTTGLVGPPDEEETPFHSLVKASGVTAKDTVDSGGSFGIGKNASFAVSDLQTVFYATTYKNGESEAFAAQGKVKLVSHTGPDGKKQRATGYWGDSEGFRAVTDRALVPEWMARTEIGTSIFCMGFRAADDWAERMTYSLVSNFFCAVHRKQMVFEVDDGRININRNTLEGLFARQDIIDAAERTGHQADLTFAGQLYRCLVSDNAEEQVLTIPKLGKMRVRVLIEEGMPCRVGFIRNGMLITDNLRHFGHPLAQFRGSRDFVVVVEPDDTEAGVLLKKLENPAHDGFSAERLPDAGKRADASSAMKRLGKELREIIKTTTGVKHEGSVVLDELGRFFAETDTPDDPNAEHDPERYTYESKRRRSKSRKAPSPAGGERGGRSQTGTGSGGKGGGSGSGTGQGTGGRGKAGDREPVVLREVRNLIRSDSSGAATSRELHFTPEASGPIELMVQATGVNAPEGLNVTAADAGTPGSGVLTVDVKDGERCKVTVSFDEPYDGPIELIAVSRAEVDETPA
;
A
#
# COMPACT_ATOMS: atom_id res chain seq x y z
N MET A 1 -46.31 2.71 -2.48
CA MET A 1 -44.84 2.58 -2.48
C MET A 1 -44.42 2.46 -1.03
N VAL A 2 -43.50 1.56 -0.73
CA VAL A 2 -43.02 1.35 0.64
C VAL A 2 -41.98 2.40 0.93
N GLU A 3 -42.05 3.07 2.08
CA GLU A 3 -41.11 4.07 2.52
C GLU A 3 -39.70 3.41 2.73
N PRO A 4 -38.61 3.99 2.23
CA PRO A 4 -37.26 3.45 2.43
C PRO A 4 -36.91 3.40 3.92
N VAL A 5 -36.29 2.30 4.34
CA VAL A 5 -35.93 2.08 5.75
C VAL A 5 -34.57 1.41 5.89
N LEU A 6 -33.86 1.67 6.99
CA LEU A 6 -32.66 0.96 7.38
C LEU A 6 -32.98 -0.44 7.89
N ARG A 7 -32.30 -1.46 7.43
CA ARG A 7 -32.40 -2.84 7.92
C ARG A 7 -31.01 -3.48 7.97
N PHE A 8 -30.80 -4.30 8.99
CA PHE A 8 -29.59 -5.10 9.13
C PHE A 8 -29.82 -6.54 8.66
N LEU A 9 -28.75 -7.17 8.17
CA LEU A 9 -28.79 -8.57 7.76
C LEU A 9 -29.00 -9.47 8.98
N ALA A 10 -29.85 -10.50 8.84
CA ALA A 10 -30.05 -11.50 9.89
C ALA A 10 -28.74 -12.29 10.14
N ASN A 11 -28.45 -12.59 11.39
CA ASN A 11 -27.30 -13.36 11.82
C ASN A 11 -27.72 -14.72 12.40
N GLU A 12 -28.26 -15.57 11.55
CA GLU A 12 -28.74 -16.90 11.93
C GLU A 12 -27.62 -17.85 12.38
N ALA A 13 -26.43 -17.70 11.79
CA ALA A 13 -25.25 -18.49 12.14
C ALA A 13 -24.58 -18.06 13.46
N GLY A 14 -24.95 -16.89 14.00
CA GLY A 14 -24.33 -16.35 15.22
C GLY A 14 -22.88 -15.92 15.04
N GLU A 15 -22.47 -15.57 13.83
CA GLU A 15 -21.14 -15.03 13.54
C GLU A 15 -20.93 -13.70 14.29
N LYS A 16 -19.71 -13.52 14.81
CA LYS A 16 -19.35 -12.29 15.49
C LYS A 16 -18.47 -11.42 14.59
N GLU A 17 -19.04 -10.33 14.11
CA GLU A 17 -18.35 -9.29 13.35
C GLU A 17 -18.08 -8.09 14.28
N GLY A 18 -16.83 -7.64 14.39
CA GLY A 18 -16.41 -6.48 15.16
C GLY A 18 -16.12 -5.27 14.28
N LEU A 19 -15.66 -4.16 14.90
CA LEU A 19 -15.23 -2.93 14.19
C LEU A 19 -13.99 -3.11 13.31
N GLY A 20 -13.32 -4.25 13.39
CA GLY A 20 -12.08 -4.54 12.67
C GLY A 20 -12.30 -4.97 11.22
N ASP A 21 -13.22 -4.34 10.46
CA ASP A 21 -13.30 -4.56 9.00
C ASP A 21 -11.94 -4.21 8.36
N ALA A 22 -11.23 -5.24 7.88
CA ALA A 22 -9.89 -5.09 7.31
C ALA A 22 -9.83 -4.06 6.17
N GLY A 23 -10.95 -3.87 5.46
CA GLY A 23 -11.04 -2.88 4.41
C GLY A 23 -11.07 -1.44 4.94
N ILE A 24 -11.70 -1.18 6.09
CA ILE A 24 -11.72 0.15 6.73
C ILE A 24 -10.38 0.40 7.43
N GLU A 25 -9.86 -0.61 8.14
CA GLU A 25 -8.60 -0.51 8.86
C GLU A 25 -7.42 -0.12 7.96
N THR A 26 -7.42 -0.57 6.70
CA THR A 26 -6.38 -0.22 5.72
C THR A 26 -6.25 1.29 5.49
N PHE A 27 -7.31 2.06 5.73
CA PHE A 27 -7.35 3.51 5.49
C PHE A 27 -7.29 4.37 6.74
N ARG A 28 -7.13 3.77 7.94
CA ARG A 28 -7.16 4.52 9.21
C ARG A 28 -6.00 5.47 9.41
N ASP A 29 -4.83 5.13 8.89
CA ASP A 29 -3.61 5.93 9.11
C ASP A 29 -3.65 7.27 8.35
N ALA A 30 -4.34 7.32 7.19
CA ALA A 30 -4.50 8.53 6.39
C ALA A 30 -5.91 8.61 5.77
N PRO A 31 -6.99 8.75 6.57
CA PRO A 31 -8.35 8.57 6.11
C PRO A 31 -8.78 9.62 5.08
N TYR A 32 -8.41 10.89 5.26
CA TYR A 32 -8.77 11.97 4.32
C TYR A 32 -8.03 11.80 2.98
N ALA A 33 -6.73 11.58 3.03
CA ALA A 33 -5.90 11.40 1.85
C ALA A 33 -6.34 10.17 1.05
N SER A 34 -6.61 9.07 1.73
CA SER A 34 -7.09 7.83 1.11
C SER A 34 -8.48 8.00 0.50
N CYS A 35 -9.41 8.65 1.22
CA CYS A 35 -10.76 8.90 0.73
C CYS A 35 -10.74 9.76 -0.55
N ALA A 36 -9.98 10.84 -0.55
CA ALA A 36 -9.84 11.72 -1.71
C ALA A 36 -9.20 11.00 -2.91
N ARG A 37 -8.15 10.22 -2.67
CA ARG A 37 -7.45 9.45 -3.71
C ARG A 37 -8.34 8.39 -4.35
N GLU A 38 -9.00 7.56 -3.53
CA GLU A 38 -9.88 6.49 -4.01
C GLU A 38 -11.10 7.04 -4.77
N ALA A 39 -11.74 8.10 -4.24
CA ALA A 39 -12.84 8.76 -4.92
C ALA A 39 -12.37 9.35 -6.27
N GLY A 40 -11.24 10.07 -6.29
CA GLY A 40 -10.66 10.64 -7.50
C GLY A 40 -10.35 9.59 -8.57
N GLN A 41 -9.81 8.45 -8.16
CA GLN A 41 -9.52 7.35 -9.08
C GLN A 41 -10.78 6.70 -9.65
N ASN A 42 -11.77 6.40 -8.81
CA ASN A 42 -13.03 5.81 -9.27
C ASN A 42 -13.73 6.72 -10.27
N SER A 43 -13.79 8.03 -9.99
CA SER A 43 -14.39 9.00 -10.91
C SER A 43 -13.57 9.16 -12.20
N ARG A 44 -12.23 9.11 -12.12
CA ARG A 44 -11.37 9.14 -13.31
C ARG A 44 -11.54 7.91 -14.19
N ASP A 45 -11.70 6.74 -13.61
CA ASP A 45 -11.93 5.48 -14.33
C ASP A 45 -13.35 5.42 -14.92
N ALA A 46 -14.32 6.18 -14.37
CA ALA A 46 -15.68 6.33 -14.88
C ALA A 46 -15.87 7.52 -15.86
N ALA A 47 -14.78 8.19 -16.28
CA ALA A 47 -14.85 9.33 -17.18
C ALA A 47 -15.54 8.98 -18.51
N THR A 48 -16.35 9.92 -19.04
CA THR A 48 -17.02 9.74 -20.35
C THR A 48 -16.06 9.80 -21.54
N GLY A 49 -14.82 10.23 -21.32
CA GLY A 49 -13.77 10.27 -22.34
C GLY A 49 -13.85 11.46 -23.31
N LEU A 50 -14.78 12.39 -23.11
CA LEU A 50 -14.91 13.57 -23.95
C LEU A 50 -13.86 14.63 -23.53
N PRO A 51 -12.93 15.05 -24.40
CA PRO A 51 -11.84 15.96 -24.03
C PRO A 51 -12.29 17.33 -23.53
N GLU A 52 -13.44 17.81 -24.01
CA GLU A 52 -14.04 19.11 -23.63
C GLU A 52 -14.80 19.04 -22.30
N HIS A 53 -15.05 17.85 -21.77
CA HIS A 53 -15.78 17.63 -20.52
C HIS A 53 -14.90 16.93 -19.48
N PRO A 54 -14.03 17.65 -18.76
CA PRO A 54 -13.24 17.08 -17.69
C PRO A 54 -14.15 16.50 -16.60
N VAL A 55 -13.69 15.43 -15.95
CA VAL A 55 -14.32 14.96 -14.72
C VAL A 55 -14.22 16.09 -13.69
N ARG A 56 -15.37 16.51 -13.16
CA ARG A 56 -15.45 17.52 -12.09
C ARG A 56 -15.84 16.81 -10.81
N MET A 57 -15.08 17.05 -9.76
CA MET A 57 -15.38 16.50 -8.44
C MET A 57 -15.47 17.62 -7.42
N SER A 58 -16.41 17.50 -6.50
CA SER A 58 -16.53 18.38 -5.35
C SER A 58 -16.50 17.56 -4.05
N PHE A 59 -15.85 18.16 -3.04
CA PHE A 59 -15.75 17.64 -1.69
C PHE A 59 -16.28 18.74 -0.76
N ASN A 60 -17.50 18.60 -0.27
CA ASN A 60 -18.17 19.65 0.50
C ASN A 60 -18.67 19.07 1.83
N VAL A 61 -18.62 19.86 2.88
CA VAL A 61 -19.15 19.48 4.19
C VAL A 61 -20.35 20.35 4.51
N PHE A 62 -21.45 19.71 4.85
CA PHE A 62 -22.64 20.41 5.31
C PHE A 62 -23.18 19.81 6.60
N GLY A 63 -23.93 20.61 7.37
CA GLY A 63 -24.66 20.16 8.54
C GLY A 63 -26.02 19.62 8.12
N LEU A 64 -26.34 18.38 8.51
CA LEU A 64 -27.63 17.77 8.31
C LEU A 64 -28.40 17.76 9.62
N ASP A 65 -29.56 18.40 9.65
CA ASP A 65 -30.49 18.28 10.77
C ASP A 65 -30.87 16.80 11.00
N HIS A 66 -30.84 16.35 12.24
CA HIS A 66 -31.13 14.95 12.56
C HIS A 66 -32.53 14.51 12.07
N ALA A 67 -33.51 15.42 12.00
CA ALA A 67 -34.85 15.13 11.47
C ALA A 67 -34.85 14.77 9.98
N ASN A 68 -33.82 15.19 9.23
CA ASN A 68 -33.62 14.89 7.81
C ASN A 68 -32.70 13.71 7.57
N PHE A 69 -32.20 13.07 8.63
CA PHE A 69 -31.34 11.89 8.52
C PHE A 69 -32.22 10.62 8.33
N PRO A 70 -32.04 9.87 7.22
CA PRO A 70 -32.86 8.71 6.92
C PRO A 70 -32.76 7.61 7.99
N SER A 71 -33.88 7.23 8.60
CA SER A 71 -33.95 6.23 9.67
C SER A 71 -33.07 6.55 10.89
N HIS A 72 -32.96 7.84 11.26
CA HIS A 72 -32.18 8.33 12.39
C HIS A 72 -32.39 7.53 13.68
N ASP A 73 -33.64 7.42 14.13
CA ASP A 73 -33.97 6.77 15.41
C ASP A 73 -33.60 5.28 15.44
N LEU A 74 -33.71 4.62 14.29
CA LEU A 74 -33.29 3.22 14.16
C LEU A 74 -31.78 3.08 14.23
N LEU A 75 -31.05 3.95 13.56
CA LEU A 75 -29.58 3.94 13.63
C LEU A 75 -29.10 4.26 15.04
N MET A 76 -29.70 5.26 15.70
CA MET A 76 -29.38 5.63 17.08
C MET A 76 -29.62 4.46 18.04
N SER A 77 -30.81 3.84 17.98
CA SER A 77 -31.10 2.67 18.82
C SER A 77 -30.17 1.47 18.55
N THR A 78 -29.71 1.32 17.30
CA THR A 78 -28.75 0.29 16.95
C THR A 78 -27.34 0.60 17.51
N ILE A 79 -26.92 1.85 17.47
CA ILE A 79 -25.64 2.30 18.08
C ILE A 79 -25.69 2.05 19.58
N ASP A 80 -26.80 2.34 20.25
CA ASP A 80 -27.00 2.09 21.69
C ASP A 80 -26.93 0.59 22.00
N ALA A 81 -27.59 -0.27 21.19
CA ALA A 81 -27.51 -1.71 21.33
C ALA A 81 -26.06 -2.24 21.15
N CYS A 82 -25.35 -1.76 20.14
CA CYS A 82 -23.94 -2.09 19.93
C CYS A 82 -23.06 -1.63 21.11
N SER A 83 -23.30 -0.42 21.63
CA SER A 83 -22.61 0.13 22.79
C SER A 83 -22.80 -0.72 24.05
N ALA A 84 -24.04 -1.18 24.30
CA ALA A 84 -24.33 -2.04 25.43
C ALA A 84 -23.66 -3.42 25.36
N GLU A 85 -23.42 -3.95 24.16
CA GLU A 85 -22.77 -5.23 23.92
C GLU A 85 -21.24 -5.10 23.76
N ALA A 86 -20.68 -3.88 23.64
CA ALA A 86 -19.27 -3.61 23.43
C ALA A 86 -18.40 -4.11 24.60
N LYS A 87 -17.42 -4.95 24.31
CA LYS A 87 -16.50 -5.53 25.31
C LYS A 87 -15.11 -4.94 25.23
N GLN A 88 -14.62 -4.65 24.03
CA GLN A 88 -13.29 -4.09 23.79
C GLN A 88 -13.31 -2.59 24.03
N ASP A 89 -12.23 -2.04 24.56
CA ASP A 89 -12.13 -0.60 24.86
C ASP A 89 -12.26 0.25 23.60
N ARG A 90 -11.73 -0.21 22.50
CA ARG A 90 -11.88 0.41 21.17
C ARG A 90 -13.34 0.47 20.70
N GLU A 91 -14.11 -0.60 20.92
CA GLU A 91 -15.55 -0.61 20.59
C GLU A 91 -16.31 0.39 21.46
N LYS A 92 -16.00 0.42 22.76
CA LYS A 92 -16.63 1.36 23.72
C LYS A 92 -16.35 2.82 23.35
N GLU A 93 -15.10 3.13 23.00
CA GLU A 93 -14.70 4.47 22.57
C GLU A 93 -15.42 4.88 21.28
N PHE A 94 -15.42 4.00 20.28
CA PHE A 94 -16.12 4.24 19.02
C PHE A 94 -17.62 4.51 19.25
N PHE A 95 -18.32 3.64 19.97
CA PHE A 95 -19.76 3.79 20.20
C PHE A 95 -20.09 4.98 21.10
N ALA A 96 -19.25 5.32 22.07
CA ALA A 96 -19.41 6.55 22.86
C ALA A 96 -19.31 7.82 21.99
N ASN A 97 -18.39 7.83 21.02
CA ASN A 97 -18.29 8.90 20.03
C ASN A 97 -19.46 8.89 19.06
N ALA A 98 -19.83 7.74 18.52
CA ALA A 98 -20.95 7.58 17.59
C ALA A 98 -22.29 8.02 18.23
N SER A 99 -22.56 7.68 19.50
CA SER A 99 -23.74 8.14 20.24
C SER A 99 -23.76 9.67 20.40
N LYS A 100 -22.60 10.29 20.60
CA LYS A 100 -22.49 11.75 20.64
C LYS A 100 -22.81 12.39 19.27
N VAL A 101 -22.27 11.82 18.20
CA VAL A 101 -22.43 12.35 16.84
C VAL A 101 -23.87 12.19 16.37
N ILE A 102 -24.49 11.01 16.55
CA ILE A 102 -25.88 10.75 16.12
C ILE A 102 -26.90 11.54 16.97
N GLY A 103 -26.59 11.81 18.24
CA GLY A 103 -27.45 12.58 19.15
C GLY A 103 -27.30 14.10 19.03
N ALA A 104 -26.47 14.61 18.12
CA ALA A 104 -26.34 16.04 17.89
C ALA A 104 -27.50 16.59 17.06
N ASP A 105 -27.90 17.86 17.28
CA ASP A 105 -28.94 18.53 16.50
C ASP A 105 -28.59 18.61 15.01
N SER A 106 -27.32 18.74 14.69
CA SER A 106 -26.77 18.78 13.33
C SER A 106 -25.60 17.82 13.19
N ILE A 107 -25.66 16.95 12.21
CA ILE A 107 -24.67 15.93 11.90
C ILE A 107 -23.85 16.39 10.70
N ALA A 108 -22.52 16.45 10.84
CA ALA A 108 -21.64 16.79 9.72
C ALA A 108 -21.68 15.68 8.66
N VAL A 109 -21.82 16.05 7.40
CA VAL A 109 -21.85 15.15 6.24
C VAL A 109 -20.83 15.63 5.22
N LEU A 110 -19.89 14.76 4.83
CA LEU A 110 -19.05 15.01 3.67
C LEU A 110 -19.77 14.47 2.43
N GLU A 111 -20.08 15.36 1.50
CA GLU A 111 -20.49 14.99 0.15
C GLU A 111 -19.28 14.96 -0.78
N ILE A 112 -19.12 13.85 -1.48
CA ILE A 112 -18.16 13.68 -2.59
C ILE A 112 -19.00 13.46 -3.84
N ALA A 113 -19.04 14.45 -4.74
CA ALA A 113 -19.85 14.36 -5.95
C ALA A 113 -18.99 14.47 -7.20
N ASP A 114 -19.29 13.67 -8.21
CA ASP A 114 -18.67 13.74 -9.52
C ASP A 114 -19.65 14.14 -10.63
N ARG A 115 -19.11 14.67 -11.72
CA ARG A 115 -19.81 15.05 -12.95
C ARG A 115 -18.92 14.71 -14.15
N SER A 116 -19.53 14.59 -15.32
CA SER A 116 -18.85 14.14 -16.55
C SER A 116 -18.29 12.71 -16.44
N THR A 117 -18.95 11.88 -15.63
CA THR A 117 -18.72 10.45 -15.49
C THR A 117 -19.94 9.68 -16.01
N THR A 118 -19.83 8.37 -16.13
CA THR A 118 -20.96 7.49 -16.48
C THR A 118 -21.98 7.36 -15.35
N GLY A 119 -21.65 7.78 -14.14
CA GLY A 119 -22.34 7.41 -12.92
C GLY A 119 -22.18 5.91 -12.62
N LEU A 120 -22.85 5.44 -11.58
CA LEU A 120 -22.89 4.01 -11.24
C LEU A 120 -23.97 3.32 -12.08
N VAL A 121 -23.58 2.88 -13.26
CA VAL A 121 -24.50 2.22 -14.20
C VAL A 121 -25.09 0.97 -13.55
N GLY A 122 -26.42 0.82 -13.68
CA GLY A 122 -27.21 -0.30 -13.17
C GLY A 122 -27.74 -1.20 -14.28
N PRO A 123 -28.77 -1.99 -14.01
CA PRO A 123 -29.69 -1.94 -12.87
C PRO A 123 -29.06 -2.22 -11.50
N PRO A 124 -29.51 -1.51 -10.44
CA PRO A 124 -28.87 -1.62 -9.10
C PRO A 124 -29.05 -3.00 -8.45
N ASP A 125 -30.06 -3.75 -8.85
CA ASP A 125 -30.37 -5.08 -8.31
C ASP A 125 -29.72 -6.23 -9.08
N GLU A 126 -29.06 -5.94 -10.20
CA GLU A 126 -28.30 -6.93 -10.98
C GLU A 126 -26.86 -7.02 -10.51
N GLU A 127 -26.39 -8.24 -10.30
CA GLU A 127 -24.98 -8.53 -9.99
C GLU A 127 -24.07 -8.06 -11.15
N GLU A 128 -22.80 -7.81 -10.83
CA GLU A 128 -21.77 -7.39 -11.79
C GLU A 128 -21.94 -5.98 -12.41
N THR A 129 -22.99 -5.23 -12.01
CA THR A 129 -23.10 -3.82 -12.40
C THR A 129 -22.15 -2.92 -11.57
N PRO A 130 -21.74 -1.74 -12.08
CA PRO A 130 -20.96 -0.76 -11.31
C PRO A 130 -21.64 -0.37 -9.99
N PHE A 131 -22.98 -0.21 -9.98
CA PHE A 131 -23.72 0.08 -8.74
C PHE A 131 -23.58 -1.05 -7.71
N HIS A 132 -23.87 -2.27 -8.12
CA HIS A 132 -23.78 -3.45 -7.26
C HIS A 132 -22.34 -3.65 -6.74
N SER A 133 -21.34 -3.47 -7.61
CA SER A 133 -19.93 -3.62 -7.27
C SER A 133 -19.47 -2.62 -6.21
N LEU A 134 -19.93 -1.36 -6.27
CA LEU A 134 -19.56 -0.36 -5.26
C LEU A 134 -20.30 -0.60 -3.94
N VAL A 135 -21.61 -0.81 -3.97
CA VAL A 135 -22.44 -0.80 -2.76
C VAL A 135 -22.50 -2.15 -2.08
N LYS A 136 -22.74 -3.25 -2.85
CA LYS A 136 -23.06 -4.57 -2.29
C LYS A 136 -21.93 -5.59 -2.37
N ALA A 137 -21.15 -5.64 -3.44
CA ALA A 137 -20.09 -6.64 -3.59
C ALA A 137 -19.03 -6.50 -2.48
N SER A 138 -18.51 -7.60 -1.99
CA SER A 138 -17.42 -7.64 -1.01
C SER A 138 -16.44 -8.74 -1.39
N GLY A 139 -15.16 -8.37 -1.61
CA GLY A 139 -14.13 -9.35 -1.97
C GLY A 139 -14.26 -9.96 -3.38
N VAL A 140 -15.20 -9.45 -4.20
CA VAL A 140 -15.42 -9.91 -5.58
C VAL A 140 -14.95 -8.84 -6.53
N THR A 141 -14.11 -9.22 -7.49
CA THR A 141 -13.80 -8.40 -8.66
C THR A 141 -14.80 -8.81 -9.74
N ALA A 142 -15.55 -7.86 -10.32
CA ALA A 142 -16.43 -8.16 -11.44
C ALA A 142 -15.62 -8.85 -12.55
N LYS A 143 -16.03 -10.06 -12.92
CA LYS A 143 -15.36 -10.85 -13.97
C LYS A 143 -15.65 -10.20 -15.32
N ASP A 144 -14.59 -10.04 -16.13
CA ASP A 144 -14.62 -9.97 -17.59
C ASP A 144 -15.20 -8.74 -18.29
N THR A 145 -15.35 -7.59 -17.68
CA THR A 145 -15.37 -6.38 -18.51
C THR A 145 -13.94 -5.90 -18.73
N VAL A 146 -13.54 -5.73 -19.99
CA VAL A 146 -12.19 -5.34 -20.45
C VAL A 146 -11.71 -4.04 -19.78
N ASP A 147 -12.63 -3.27 -19.17
CA ASP A 147 -12.41 -1.98 -18.56
C ASP A 147 -12.50 -1.94 -17.02
N SER A 148 -12.96 -2.98 -16.34
CA SER A 148 -13.14 -2.96 -14.89
C SER A 148 -11.93 -3.53 -14.15
N GLY A 149 -10.88 -2.75 -14.02
CA GLY A 149 -9.74 -3.02 -13.15
C GLY A 149 -9.97 -2.56 -11.70
N GLY A 150 -11.19 -2.77 -11.16
CA GLY A 150 -11.48 -2.45 -9.77
C GLY A 150 -10.70 -3.35 -8.82
N SER A 151 -9.90 -2.76 -7.95
CA SER A 151 -9.20 -3.43 -6.86
C SER A 151 -10.19 -4.10 -5.92
N PHE A 152 -10.21 -5.40 -5.79
CA PHE A 152 -10.90 -6.27 -4.79
C PHE A 152 -12.01 -5.65 -3.91
N GLY A 153 -12.59 -4.50 -4.29
CA GLY A 153 -13.59 -3.77 -3.52
C GLY A 153 -13.08 -3.20 -2.18
N ILE A 154 -11.77 -3.05 -1.99
CA ILE A 154 -11.18 -2.48 -0.76
C ILE A 154 -11.32 -0.96 -0.77
N GLY A 155 -11.03 -0.28 -1.87
CA GLY A 155 -11.02 1.18 -1.99
C GLY A 155 -12.32 1.86 -1.59
N LYS A 156 -13.49 1.23 -1.86
CA LYS A 156 -14.80 1.74 -1.44
C LYS A 156 -14.96 1.91 0.07
N ASN A 157 -14.11 1.26 0.87
CA ASN A 157 -14.15 1.40 2.33
C ASN A 157 -13.48 2.69 2.84
N ALA A 158 -12.75 3.41 2.00
CA ALA A 158 -12.13 4.68 2.37
C ALA A 158 -13.17 5.73 2.81
N SER A 159 -14.37 5.72 2.21
CA SER A 159 -15.48 6.59 2.61
C SER A 159 -16.00 6.30 4.03
N PHE A 160 -15.90 5.04 4.50
CA PHE A 160 -16.26 4.68 5.88
C PHE A 160 -15.19 5.10 6.89
N ALA A 161 -13.93 5.19 6.48
CA ALA A 161 -12.82 5.56 7.37
C ALA A 161 -12.89 7.02 7.86
N VAL A 162 -13.58 7.91 7.12
CA VAL A 162 -13.80 9.32 7.50
C VAL A 162 -15.11 9.54 8.25
N SER A 163 -15.94 8.50 8.45
CA SER A 163 -17.25 8.56 9.08
C SER A 163 -17.20 8.02 10.52
N ASP A 164 -17.53 8.84 11.51
CA ASP A 164 -17.65 8.43 12.90
C ASP A 164 -18.93 7.60 13.19
N LEU A 165 -19.83 7.51 12.20
CA LEU A 165 -21.00 6.62 12.23
C LEU A 165 -20.81 5.35 11.39
N GLN A 166 -19.68 5.21 10.68
CA GLN A 166 -19.44 4.16 9.68
C GLN A 166 -20.66 3.92 8.78
N THR A 167 -21.26 5.03 8.34
CA THR A 167 -22.49 5.09 7.55
C THR A 167 -22.25 5.94 6.30
N VAL A 168 -22.53 5.37 5.13
CA VAL A 168 -22.33 6.03 3.83
C VAL A 168 -23.56 5.85 2.98
N PHE A 169 -24.07 6.95 2.39
CA PHE A 169 -25.11 6.92 1.38
C PHE A 169 -24.54 7.17 -0.01
N TYR A 170 -25.13 6.55 -1.00
CA TYR A 170 -24.77 6.64 -2.40
C TYR A 170 -26.00 7.08 -3.18
N ALA A 171 -25.85 8.07 -4.06
CA ALA A 171 -26.87 8.46 -5.02
C ALA A 171 -26.23 8.61 -6.40
N THR A 172 -26.84 8.08 -7.42
CA THR A 172 -26.34 8.15 -8.79
C THR A 172 -27.46 8.40 -9.80
N THR A 173 -27.12 9.14 -10.84
CA THR A 173 -27.89 9.21 -12.06
C THR A 173 -27.03 8.72 -13.21
N TYR A 174 -27.54 7.84 -14.03
CA TYR A 174 -26.81 7.20 -15.12
C TYR A 174 -27.70 7.01 -16.35
N LYS A 175 -27.07 6.80 -17.51
CA LYS A 175 -27.81 6.48 -18.74
C LYS A 175 -28.24 5.01 -18.73
N ASN A 176 -29.54 4.79 -18.97
CA ASN A 176 -30.11 3.46 -19.19
C ASN A 176 -30.77 3.44 -20.57
N GLY A 177 -30.00 3.06 -21.60
CA GLY A 177 -30.39 3.25 -22.99
C GLY A 177 -30.47 4.75 -23.34
N GLU A 178 -31.63 5.17 -23.84
CA GLU A 178 -31.88 6.57 -24.20
C GLU A 178 -32.42 7.42 -23.03
N SER A 179 -32.82 6.78 -21.92
CA SER A 179 -33.34 7.46 -20.73
C SER A 179 -32.29 7.58 -19.62
N GLU A 180 -32.60 8.45 -18.64
CA GLU A 180 -31.83 8.55 -17.40
C GLU A 180 -32.53 7.75 -16.32
N ALA A 181 -31.74 7.00 -15.53
CA ALA A 181 -32.18 6.28 -14.37
C ALA A 181 -31.50 6.82 -13.11
N PHE A 182 -32.17 6.65 -11.99
CA PHE A 182 -31.69 7.04 -10.67
C PHE A 182 -31.63 5.83 -9.75
N ALA A 183 -30.62 5.81 -8.88
CA ALA A 183 -30.56 4.85 -7.79
C ALA A 183 -29.90 5.49 -6.55
N ALA A 184 -30.44 5.18 -5.36
CA ALA A 184 -29.85 5.59 -4.09
C ALA A 184 -29.92 4.45 -3.07
N GLN A 185 -28.86 4.31 -2.25
CA GLN A 185 -28.80 3.31 -1.18
C GLN A 185 -27.84 3.76 -0.10
N GLY A 186 -28.21 3.50 1.17
CA GLY A 186 -27.31 3.65 2.30
C GLY A 186 -26.69 2.31 2.70
N LYS A 187 -25.48 2.36 3.25
CA LYS A 187 -24.80 1.21 3.84
C LYS A 187 -24.19 1.59 5.18
N VAL A 188 -24.42 0.73 6.16
CA VAL A 188 -23.91 0.87 7.53
C VAL A 188 -23.01 -0.32 7.83
N LYS A 189 -21.89 -0.08 8.52
CA LYS A 189 -20.95 -1.10 8.97
C LYS A 189 -20.63 -0.89 10.45
N LEU A 190 -21.30 -1.60 11.33
CA LEU A 190 -21.09 -1.53 12.79
C LEU A 190 -20.45 -2.83 13.31
N VAL A 191 -21.07 -3.45 14.31
CA VAL A 191 -20.72 -4.77 14.86
C VAL A 191 -21.95 -5.67 14.86
N SER A 192 -21.75 -6.98 14.98
CA SER A 192 -22.87 -7.88 15.23
C SER A 192 -23.52 -7.53 16.58
N HIS A 193 -24.84 -7.38 16.60
CA HIS A 193 -25.61 -6.93 17.77
C HIS A 193 -26.97 -7.62 17.84
N THR A 194 -27.68 -7.40 18.95
CA THR A 194 -29.04 -7.81 19.09
C THR A 194 -29.97 -6.62 18.77
N GLY A 195 -30.78 -6.77 17.74
CA GLY A 195 -31.71 -5.72 17.31
C GLY A 195 -32.85 -5.49 18.31
N PRO A 196 -33.66 -4.43 18.09
CA PRO A 196 -34.80 -4.10 18.97
C PRO A 196 -35.84 -5.21 19.05
N ASP A 197 -35.93 -6.08 18.05
CA ASP A 197 -36.80 -7.24 17.98
C ASP A 197 -36.24 -8.49 18.71
N GLY A 198 -35.11 -8.36 19.40
CA GLY A 198 -34.42 -9.43 20.10
C GLY A 198 -33.69 -10.42 19.20
N LYS A 199 -33.65 -10.20 17.89
CA LYS A 199 -32.94 -11.08 16.95
C LYS A 199 -31.50 -10.64 16.76
N LYS A 200 -30.64 -11.60 16.56
CA LYS A 200 -29.24 -11.32 16.21
C LYS A 200 -29.13 -10.78 14.78
N GLN A 201 -28.38 -9.71 14.66
CA GLN A 201 -28.14 -9.02 13.40
C GLN A 201 -26.64 -8.97 13.10
N ARG A 202 -26.28 -8.92 11.81
CA ARG A 202 -24.90 -8.76 11.35
C ARG A 202 -24.46 -7.30 11.47
N ALA A 203 -23.16 -7.06 11.36
CA ALA A 203 -22.56 -5.73 11.35
C ALA A 203 -23.04 -4.85 10.19
N THR A 204 -23.46 -5.46 9.08
CA THR A 204 -23.83 -4.75 7.86
C THR A 204 -25.32 -4.51 7.79
N GLY A 205 -25.70 -3.23 7.60
CA GLY A 205 -27.06 -2.78 7.32
C GLY A 205 -27.15 -2.00 6.03
N TYR A 206 -28.35 -1.95 5.45
CA TYR A 206 -28.66 -1.18 4.25
C TYR A 206 -29.91 -0.34 4.47
N TRP A 207 -29.85 0.92 4.08
CA TRP A 207 -31.01 1.77 3.88
C TRP A 207 -31.46 1.71 2.43
N GLY A 208 -32.76 1.56 2.20
CA GLY A 208 -33.34 1.47 0.87
C GLY A 208 -34.71 0.85 0.88
N ASP A 209 -35.13 0.23 -0.23
CA ASP A 209 -36.39 -0.53 -0.26
C ASP A 209 -36.33 -1.68 0.77
N SER A 210 -37.35 -1.78 1.58
CA SER A 210 -37.43 -2.79 2.63
C SER A 210 -37.52 -4.22 2.12
N GLU A 211 -37.94 -4.42 0.88
CA GLU A 211 -37.95 -5.74 0.24
C GLU A 211 -36.60 -6.02 -0.44
N GLY A 212 -35.91 -7.10 -0.01
CA GLY A 212 -34.68 -7.58 -0.65
C GLY A 212 -33.46 -6.66 -0.51
N PHE A 213 -33.47 -5.68 0.38
CA PHE A 213 -32.37 -4.71 0.54
C PHE A 213 -32.02 -4.00 -0.78
N ARG A 214 -33.05 -3.64 -1.58
CA ARG A 214 -32.85 -3.01 -2.88
C ARG A 214 -32.57 -1.52 -2.78
N ALA A 215 -31.97 -0.96 -3.82
CA ALA A 215 -31.82 0.48 -3.95
C ALA A 215 -33.17 1.17 -4.21
N VAL A 216 -33.28 2.42 -3.76
CA VAL A 216 -34.40 3.29 -4.11
C VAL A 216 -34.17 3.84 -5.51
N THR A 217 -35.12 3.63 -6.41
CA THR A 217 -35.04 4.12 -7.80
C THR A 217 -35.97 5.30 -8.11
N ASP A 218 -36.86 5.63 -7.18
CA ASP A 218 -37.73 6.81 -7.27
C ASP A 218 -37.14 7.98 -6.44
N ARG A 219 -36.78 9.07 -7.14
CA ARG A 219 -36.25 10.29 -6.49
C ARG A 219 -37.22 10.93 -5.48
N ALA A 220 -38.50 10.72 -5.63
CA ALA A 220 -39.50 11.27 -4.70
C ALA A 220 -39.49 10.61 -3.32
N LEU A 221 -38.84 9.44 -3.20
CA LEU A 221 -38.73 8.69 -1.97
C LEU A 221 -37.42 8.92 -1.20
N VAL A 222 -36.52 9.75 -1.73
CA VAL A 222 -35.27 10.11 -1.06
C VAL A 222 -35.30 11.56 -0.58
N PRO A 223 -34.55 11.93 0.47
CA PRO A 223 -34.42 13.31 0.90
C PRO A 223 -33.85 14.20 -0.22
N GLU A 224 -34.21 15.48 -0.23
CA GLU A 224 -33.80 16.45 -1.25
C GLU A 224 -32.27 16.51 -1.42
N TRP A 225 -31.51 16.49 -0.33
CA TRP A 225 -30.04 16.51 -0.37
C TRP A 225 -29.41 15.29 -1.07
N MET A 226 -30.15 14.18 -1.21
CA MET A 226 -29.73 12.96 -1.90
C MET A 226 -30.32 12.85 -3.32
N ALA A 227 -31.31 13.65 -3.67
CA ALA A 227 -32.09 13.56 -4.91
C ALA A 227 -31.31 14.10 -6.13
N ARG A 228 -30.25 13.41 -6.52
CA ARG A 228 -29.37 13.78 -7.64
C ARG A 228 -30.11 13.78 -8.98
N THR A 229 -29.93 14.84 -9.78
CA THR A 229 -30.53 14.96 -11.13
C THR A 229 -29.52 14.86 -12.25
N GLU A 230 -28.27 15.25 -12.04
CA GLU A 230 -27.21 15.22 -13.05
C GLU A 230 -26.55 13.83 -13.12
N ILE A 231 -26.12 13.42 -14.33
CA ILE A 231 -25.37 12.16 -14.50
C ILE A 231 -24.06 12.22 -13.70
N GLY A 232 -23.81 11.15 -12.96
CA GLY A 232 -22.67 11.00 -12.07
C GLY A 232 -23.07 10.39 -10.72
N THR A 233 -22.19 10.48 -9.74
CA THR A 233 -22.34 9.86 -8.42
C THR A 233 -22.12 10.88 -7.31
N SER A 234 -22.92 10.82 -6.24
CA SER A 234 -22.68 11.45 -4.95
C SER A 234 -22.53 10.40 -3.87
N ILE A 235 -21.50 10.53 -3.06
CA ILE A 235 -21.20 9.71 -1.88
C ILE A 235 -21.31 10.62 -0.66
N PHE A 236 -22.11 10.23 0.33
CA PHE A 236 -22.34 11.00 1.54
C PHE A 236 -21.79 10.23 2.74
N CYS A 237 -20.70 10.71 3.33
CA CYS A 237 -20.10 10.13 4.53
C CYS A 237 -20.75 10.78 5.76
N MET A 238 -21.63 10.03 6.44
CA MET A 238 -22.42 10.54 7.57
C MET A 238 -21.59 10.59 8.84
N GLY A 239 -21.75 11.64 9.66
CA GLY A 239 -20.91 11.85 10.83
C GLY A 239 -19.46 12.06 10.42
N PHE A 240 -19.24 12.93 9.44
CA PHE A 240 -17.89 13.23 8.97
C PHE A 240 -17.03 13.81 10.08
N ARG A 241 -15.87 13.22 10.30
CA ARG A 241 -14.88 13.72 11.25
C ARG A 241 -14.19 14.94 10.65
N ALA A 242 -14.76 16.12 10.86
CA ALA A 242 -14.23 17.37 10.34
C ALA A 242 -13.06 17.87 11.20
N ALA A 243 -11.82 17.42 10.90
CA ALA A 243 -10.63 18.06 11.45
C ALA A 243 -10.49 19.47 10.83
N ASP A 244 -9.87 20.40 11.55
CA ASP A 244 -9.74 21.81 11.10
C ASP A 244 -9.05 21.94 9.73
N ASP A 245 -8.19 20.98 9.37
CA ASP A 245 -7.41 20.95 8.12
C ASP A 245 -7.80 19.80 7.16
N TRP A 246 -9.03 19.27 7.29
CA TRP A 246 -9.51 18.17 6.45
C TRP A 246 -9.40 18.48 4.95
N ALA A 247 -9.70 19.71 4.57
CA ALA A 247 -9.71 20.15 3.19
C ALA A 247 -8.29 20.21 2.60
N GLU A 248 -7.33 20.70 3.38
CA GLU A 248 -5.92 20.72 3.02
C GLU A 248 -5.35 19.29 2.91
N ARG A 249 -5.76 18.39 3.82
CA ARG A 249 -5.36 16.97 3.77
C ARG A 249 -5.91 16.26 2.52
N MET A 250 -7.14 16.49 2.15
CA MET A 250 -7.67 15.99 0.88
C MET A 250 -6.96 16.63 -0.32
N THR A 251 -6.69 17.93 -0.25
CA THR A 251 -6.04 18.67 -1.33
C THR A 251 -4.63 18.17 -1.62
N TYR A 252 -3.77 17.99 -0.60
CA TYR A 252 -2.42 17.49 -0.88
C TYR A 252 -2.45 16.11 -1.53
N SER A 253 -3.39 15.24 -1.13
CA SER A 253 -3.56 13.94 -1.76
C SER A 253 -4.00 14.06 -3.22
N LEU A 254 -4.98 14.92 -3.52
CA LEU A 254 -5.47 15.13 -4.88
C LEU A 254 -4.38 15.70 -5.80
N VAL A 255 -3.64 16.73 -5.35
CA VAL A 255 -2.57 17.30 -6.17
C VAL A 255 -1.39 16.35 -6.34
N SER A 256 -1.03 15.58 -5.31
CA SER A 256 0.08 14.62 -5.40
C SER A 256 -0.23 13.46 -6.34
N ASN A 257 -1.47 12.99 -6.37
CA ASN A 257 -1.84 11.84 -7.18
C ASN A 257 -2.31 12.21 -8.60
N PHE A 258 -3.02 13.34 -8.78
CA PHE A 258 -3.71 13.66 -10.04
C PHE A 258 -3.14 14.85 -10.81
N PHE A 259 -1.96 15.39 -10.45
CA PHE A 259 -1.35 16.54 -11.12
C PHE A 259 -1.31 16.40 -12.64
N CYS A 260 -1.05 15.22 -13.16
CA CYS A 260 -0.99 14.97 -14.60
C CYS A 260 -2.38 15.07 -15.26
N ALA A 261 -3.42 14.47 -14.67
CA ALA A 261 -4.80 14.57 -15.17
C ALA A 261 -5.32 16.02 -15.10
N VAL A 262 -4.99 16.74 -14.01
CA VAL A 262 -5.36 18.15 -13.84
C VAL A 262 -4.64 19.03 -14.87
N HIS A 263 -3.34 18.87 -15.05
CA HIS A 263 -2.56 19.60 -16.07
C HIS A 263 -3.14 19.41 -17.48
N ARG A 264 -3.56 18.20 -17.80
CA ARG A 264 -4.16 17.84 -19.11
C ARG A 264 -5.62 18.23 -19.25
N LYS A 265 -6.18 18.93 -18.28
CA LYS A 265 -7.60 19.30 -18.22
C LYS A 265 -8.55 18.09 -18.28
N GLN A 266 -8.14 16.95 -17.75
CA GLN A 266 -8.96 15.74 -17.67
C GLN A 266 -9.75 15.67 -16.37
N MET A 267 -9.26 16.36 -15.31
CA MET A 267 -9.91 16.45 -14.01
C MET A 267 -9.85 17.87 -13.45
N VAL A 268 -10.86 18.20 -12.68
CA VAL A 268 -10.96 19.45 -11.88
C VAL A 268 -11.57 19.07 -10.54
N PHE A 269 -11.02 19.61 -9.45
CA PHE A 269 -11.56 19.38 -8.10
C PHE A 269 -11.91 20.72 -7.44
N GLU A 270 -12.99 20.71 -6.67
CA GLU A 270 -13.43 21.76 -5.78
C GLU A 270 -13.51 21.18 -4.36
N VAL A 271 -12.84 21.80 -3.39
CA VAL A 271 -12.81 21.34 -2.01
C VAL A 271 -13.28 22.48 -1.13
N ASP A 272 -14.14 22.15 -0.14
CA ASP A 272 -14.67 23.09 0.84
C ASP A 272 -15.41 24.26 0.17
N ASP A 273 -16.53 23.93 -0.47
CA ASP A 273 -17.39 24.86 -1.20
C ASP A 273 -16.62 25.76 -2.21
N GLY A 274 -15.57 25.19 -2.83
CA GLY A 274 -14.73 25.90 -3.78
C GLY A 274 -13.71 26.84 -3.16
N ARG A 275 -13.51 26.84 -1.85
CA ARG A 275 -12.39 27.54 -1.18
C ARG A 275 -11.04 27.12 -1.75
N ILE A 276 -10.91 25.86 -2.10
CA ILE A 276 -9.75 25.31 -2.80
C ILE A 276 -10.22 24.77 -4.16
N ASN A 277 -9.70 25.37 -5.23
CA ASN A 277 -9.94 24.93 -6.60
C ASN A 277 -8.66 24.33 -7.17
N ILE A 278 -8.73 23.06 -7.60
CA ILE A 278 -7.61 22.31 -8.19
C ILE A 278 -7.89 22.17 -9.69
N ASN A 279 -7.22 22.99 -10.48
CA ASN A 279 -7.30 22.98 -11.93
C ASN A 279 -5.94 23.35 -12.52
N ARG A 280 -5.81 23.29 -13.85
CA ARG A 280 -4.53 23.58 -14.53
C ARG A 280 -3.91 24.92 -14.14
N ASN A 281 -4.72 25.95 -13.86
CA ASN A 281 -4.21 27.30 -13.61
C ASN A 281 -3.79 27.49 -12.13
N THR A 282 -4.38 26.74 -11.21
CA THR A 282 -4.09 26.82 -9.77
C THR A 282 -3.05 25.81 -9.30
N LEU A 283 -2.84 24.73 -10.07
CA LEU A 283 -2.06 23.57 -9.66
C LEU A 283 -0.64 23.90 -9.18
N GLU A 284 0.08 24.75 -9.92
CA GLU A 284 1.45 25.15 -9.55
C GLU A 284 1.49 25.87 -8.19
N GLY A 285 0.55 26.81 -7.99
CA GLY A 285 0.45 27.55 -6.73
C GLY A 285 0.08 26.65 -5.54
N LEU A 286 -0.68 25.57 -5.76
CA LEU A 286 -1.08 24.65 -4.69
C LEU A 286 0.09 23.83 -4.14
N PHE A 287 1.08 23.48 -4.95
CA PHE A 287 2.31 22.83 -4.46
C PHE A 287 3.17 23.74 -3.56
N ALA A 288 3.02 25.07 -3.68
CA ALA A 288 3.75 26.06 -2.88
C ALA A 288 2.90 26.67 -1.75
N ARG A 289 1.66 26.26 -1.60
CA ARG A 289 0.72 26.84 -0.65
C ARG A 289 1.00 26.31 0.76
N GLN A 290 1.30 27.23 1.69
CA GLN A 290 1.84 26.88 3.00
C GLN A 290 0.88 26.00 3.84
N ASP A 291 -0.41 26.29 3.85
CA ASP A 291 -1.40 25.50 4.61
C ASP A 291 -1.51 24.04 4.12
N ILE A 292 -1.33 23.80 2.82
CA ILE A 292 -1.29 22.46 2.22
C ILE A 292 0.01 21.75 2.59
N ILE A 293 1.16 22.47 2.57
CA ILE A 293 2.47 21.94 2.99
C ILE A 293 2.41 21.56 4.47
N ASP A 294 1.90 22.44 5.33
CA ASP A 294 1.78 22.20 6.77
C ASP A 294 0.88 20.99 7.08
N ALA A 295 -0.23 20.82 6.34
CA ALA A 295 -1.10 19.65 6.48
C ALA A 295 -0.39 18.36 6.06
N ALA A 296 0.36 18.38 4.95
CA ALA A 296 1.15 17.26 4.49
C ALA A 296 2.29 16.91 5.46
N GLU A 297 2.95 17.91 6.06
CA GLU A 297 4.01 17.72 7.05
C GLU A 297 3.48 17.09 8.33
N ARG A 298 2.38 17.63 8.89
CA ARG A 298 1.73 17.06 10.09
C ARG A 298 1.35 15.60 9.94
N THR A 299 1.00 15.17 8.72
CA THR A 299 0.58 13.79 8.42
C THR A 299 1.68 12.92 7.83
N GLY A 300 2.92 13.44 7.72
CA GLY A 300 4.08 12.69 7.20
C GLY A 300 4.13 12.53 5.67
N HIS A 301 3.30 13.27 4.91
CA HIS A 301 3.20 13.19 3.44
C HIS A 301 3.91 14.33 2.69
N GLN A 302 4.70 15.16 3.39
CA GLN A 302 5.43 16.27 2.76
C GLN A 302 6.39 15.80 1.65
N ALA A 303 7.06 14.67 1.85
CA ALA A 303 7.96 14.08 0.85
C ALA A 303 7.21 13.68 -0.43
N ASP A 304 5.99 13.15 -0.32
CA ASP A 304 5.15 12.75 -1.45
C ASP A 304 4.65 13.99 -2.21
N LEU A 305 4.21 15.02 -1.49
CA LEU A 305 3.79 16.28 -2.08
C LEU A 305 4.95 16.96 -2.82
N THR A 306 6.14 17.01 -2.21
CA THR A 306 7.36 17.56 -2.81
C THR A 306 7.74 16.79 -4.08
N PHE A 307 7.73 15.48 -4.02
CA PHE A 307 8.05 14.64 -5.17
C PHE A 307 7.04 14.81 -6.31
N ALA A 308 5.76 14.88 -6.02
CA ALA A 308 4.74 15.16 -7.02
C ALA A 308 4.93 16.53 -7.69
N GLY A 309 5.31 17.56 -6.92
CA GLY A 309 5.66 18.88 -7.45
C GLY A 309 6.87 18.83 -8.39
N GLN A 310 7.88 18.02 -8.07
CA GLN A 310 9.05 17.80 -8.94
C GLN A 310 8.69 17.04 -10.23
N LEU A 311 7.81 16.02 -10.14
CA LEU A 311 7.26 15.33 -11.31
C LEU A 311 6.41 16.28 -12.18
N TYR A 312 5.59 17.14 -11.55
CA TYR A 312 4.84 18.16 -12.27
C TYR A 312 5.78 19.13 -13.02
N ARG A 313 6.86 19.55 -12.38
CA ARG A 313 7.89 20.38 -13.02
C ARG A 313 8.52 19.68 -14.23
N CYS A 314 8.83 18.39 -14.13
CA CYS A 314 9.28 17.57 -15.27
C CYS A 314 8.23 17.52 -16.40
N LEU A 315 6.96 17.38 -16.04
CA LEU A 315 5.86 17.31 -17.00
C LEU A 315 5.69 18.59 -17.83
N VAL A 316 5.92 19.76 -17.23
CA VAL A 316 5.66 21.07 -17.86
C VAL A 316 6.92 21.74 -18.43
N SER A 317 8.12 21.29 -18.06
CA SER A 317 9.37 21.91 -18.46
C SER A 317 9.68 21.66 -19.95
N ASP A 318 9.97 22.73 -20.69
CA ASP A 318 10.49 22.64 -22.06
C ASP A 318 11.92 22.05 -22.12
N ASN A 319 12.64 22.06 -20.99
CA ASN A 319 14.00 21.50 -20.88
C ASN A 319 13.99 19.98 -20.62
N ALA A 320 12.84 19.37 -20.41
CA ALA A 320 12.76 17.93 -20.22
C ALA A 320 12.92 17.20 -21.55
N GLU A 321 13.88 16.29 -21.62
CA GLU A 321 14.08 15.40 -22.77
C GLU A 321 12.96 14.36 -22.81
N GLU A 322 12.29 14.24 -23.96
CA GLU A 322 11.18 13.29 -24.13
C GLU A 322 11.54 12.24 -25.19
N GLN A 323 11.21 10.98 -24.88
CA GLN A 323 11.33 9.87 -25.83
C GLN A 323 10.22 8.84 -25.62
N VAL A 324 9.91 8.10 -26.69
CA VAL A 324 8.92 7.01 -26.65
C VAL A 324 9.63 5.68 -26.81
N LEU A 325 9.43 4.80 -25.83
CA LEU A 325 9.94 3.42 -25.83
C LEU A 325 8.85 2.48 -26.36
N THR A 326 9.21 1.58 -27.26
CA THR A 326 8.33 0.48 -27.67
C THR A 326 8.80 -0.80 -26.98
N ILE A 327 8.02 -1.26 -26.01
CA ILE A 327 8.30 -2.46 -25.23
C ILE A 327 7.43 -3.61 -25.74
N PRO A 328 8.00 -4.69 -26.30
CA PRO A 328 7.23 -5.85 -26.74
C PRO A 328 6.31 -6.38 -25.63
N LYS A 329 5.06 -6.67 -25.97
CA LYS A 329 4.02 -7.18 -25.06
C LYS A 329 3.54 -6.21 -23.98
N LEU A 330 4.06 -4.97 -23.95
CA LEU A 330 3.56 -3.89 -23.12
C LEU A 330 2.89 -2.81 -23.96
N GLY A 331 3.49 -2.41 -25.07
CA GLY A 331 3.08 -1.26 -25.87
C GLY A 331 4.10 -0.12 -25.80
N LYS A 332 3.64 1.10 -26.06
CA LYS A 332 4.48 2.30 -26.06
C LYS A 332 4.43 3.02 -24.72
N MET A 333 5.61 3.39 -24.24
CA MET A 333 5.78 4.15 -23.01
C MET A 333 6.49 5.47 -23.31
N ARG A 334 5.92 6.59 -22.87
CA ARG A 334 6.53 7.92 -22.94
C ARG A 334 7.38 8.13 -21.71
N VAL A 335 8.60 8.60 -21.91
CA VAL A 335 9.57 8.90 -20.85
C VAL A 335 10.02 10.34 -21.00
N ARG A 336 9.87 11.14 -19.95
CA ARG A 336 10.40 12.51 -19.86
C ARG A 336 11.44 12.56 -18.75
N VAL A 337 12.60 13.13 -19.04
CA VAL A 337 13.72 13.26 -18.10
C VAL A 337 14.04 14.74 -17.95
N LEU A 338 13.89 15.29 -16.76
CA LEU A 338 14.34 16.63 -16.40
C LEU A 338 15.62 16.52 -15.56
N ILE A 339 16.67 17.20 -16.01
CA ILE A 339 17.97 17.29 -15.31
C ILE A 339 18.08 18.69 -14.76
N GLU A 340 18.07 18.80 -13.44
CA GLU A 340 18.15 20.07 -12.75
C GLU A 340 18.69 19.85 -11.33
N GLU A 341 19.51 20.77 -10.82
CA GLU A 341 20.07 20.70 -9.47
C GLU A 341 18.97 20.65 -8.40
N GLY A 342 19.13 19.80 -7.40
CA GLY A 342 18.17 19.58 -6.33
C GLY A 342 17.03 18.60 -6.68
N MET A 343 17.04 17.97 -7.85
CA MET A 343 16.06 16.92 -8.17
C MET A 343 16.40 15.60 -7.46
N PRO A 344 15.37 14.77 -7.13
CA PRO A 344 15.50 13.68 -6.16
C PRO A 344 16.13 12.39 -6.70
N CYS A 345 16.57 12.36 -7.97
CA CYS A 345 17.03 11.15 -8.65
C CYS A 345 16.01 10.01 -8.60
N ARG A 346 14.72 10.34 -8.84
CA ARG A 346 13.59 9.40 -8.74
C ARG A 346 12.79 9.35 -10.04
N VAL A 347 12.03 8.26 -10.19
CA VAL A 347 11.15 7.98 -11.35
C VAL A 347 9.72 7.91 -10.87
N GLY A 348 8.79 8.59 -11.55
CA GLY A 348 7.35 8.48 -11.27
C GLY A 348 6.62 7.79 -12.42
N PHE A 349 5.83 6.77 -12.12
CA PHE A 349 4.99 6.05 -13.09
C PHE A 349 3.56 6.56 -13.03
N ILE A 350 3.06 7.05 -14.15
CA ILE A 350 1.73 7.60 -14.29
C ILE A 350 0.87 6.64 -15.12
N ARG A 351 -0.34 6.38 -14.66
CA ARG A 351 -1.40 5.68 -15.40
C ARG A 351 -2.69 6.47 -15.35
N ASN A 352 -3.34 6.66 -16.47
CA ASN A 352 -4.61 7.40 -16.60
C ASN A 352 -4.59 8.79 -15.96
N GLY A 353 -3.39 9.43 -15.95
CA GLY A 353 -3.19 10.75 -15.35
C GLY A 353 -2.96 10.75 -13.83
N MET A 354 -2.89 9.58 -13.20
CA MET A 354 -2.64 9.38 -11.78
C MET A 354 -1.22 8.83 -11.54
N LEU A 355 -0.51 9.35 -10.55
CA LEU A 355 0.76 8.81 -10.07
C LEU A 355 0.50 7.50 -9.30
N ILE A 356 1.13 6.41 -9.75
CA ILE A 356 0.94 5.08 -9.17
C ILE A 356 2.10 4.72 -8.25
N THR A 357 3.34 4.80 -8.74
CA THR A 357 4.52 4.34 -7.98
C THR A 357 5.79 5.02 -8.48
N ASP A 358 6.84 4.93 -7.68
CA ASP A 358 8.18 5.42 -8.03
C ASP A 358 9.15 4.29 -8.39
N ASN A 359 8.70 3.04 -8.42
CA ASN A 359 9.59 1.90 -8.60
C ASN A 359 8.95 0.72 -9.33
N LEU A 360 9.79 -0.22 -9.74
CA LEU A 360 9.39 -1.52 -10.32
C LEU A 360 10.02 -2.68 -9.51
N ARG A 361 9.97 -2.62 -8.17
CA ARG A 361 10.61 -3.61 -7.28
C ARG A 361 10.14 -5.03 -7.53
N HIS A 362 8.84 -5.22 -7.77
CA HIS A 362 8.27 -6.55 -8.08
C HIS A 362 8.82 -7.17 -9.38
N PHE A 363 9.50 -6.36 -10.20
CA PHE A 363 10.15 -6.78 -11.43
C PHE A 363 11.68 -6.71 -11.34
N GLY A 364 12.25 -6.59 -10.13
CA GLY A 364 13.68 -6.53 -9.90
C GLY A 364 14.34 -5.18 -10.19
N HIS A 365 13.55 -4.12 -10.40
CA HIS A 365 14.06 -2.76 -10.67
C HIS A 365 13.53 -1.75 -9.63
N PRO A 366 14.24 -1.54 -8.51
CA PRO A 366 13.85 -0.53 -7.53
C PRO A 366 13.95 0.90 -8.05
N LEU A 367 14.68 1.13 -9.17
CA LEU A 367 14.92 2.44 -9.78
C LEU A 367 15.39 3.49 -8.77
N ALA A 368 16.26 3.06 -7.88
CA ALA A 368 16.93 3.88 -6.87
C ALA A 368 18.45 3.76 -7.01
N GLN A 369 19.20 4.63 -6.34
CA GLN A 369 20.67 4.62 -6.31
C GLN A 369 21.32 4.76 -7.71
N PHE A 370 21.11 5.88 -8.35
CA PHE A 370 21.74 6.23 -9.64
C PHE A 370 23.09 6.90 -9.39
N ARG A 371 24.14 6.10 -9.15
CA ARG A 371 25.49 6.60 -8.87
C ARG A 371 26.11 7.24 -10.12
N GLY A 372 26.70 8.43 -9.95
CA GLY A 372 27.36 9.15 -11.04
C GLY A 372 26.40 9.82 -12.02
N SER A 373 25.12 9.97 -11.67
CA SER A 373 24.17 10.80 -12.41
C SER A 373 24.16 12.23 -11.85
N ARG A 374 23.84 13.20 -12.70
CA ARG A 374 23.40 14.52 -12.27
C ARG A 374 22.03 14.38 -11.62
N ASP A 375 21.61 15.38 -10.85
CA ASP A 375 20.27 15.41 -10.27
C ASP A 375 19.21 15.42 -11.37
N PHE A 376 18.19 14.56 -11.22
CA PHE A 376 17.15 14.39 -12.22
C PHE A 376 15.82 13.95 -11.61
N VAL A 377 14.77 14.10 -12.39
CA VAL A 377 13.47 13.45 -12.14
C VAL A 377 12.91 12.93 -13.46
N VAL A 378 12.22 11.79 -13.41
CA VAL A 378 11.66 11.12 -14.60
C VAL A 378 10.18 10.88 -14.44
N VAL A 379 9.42 11.21 -15.48
CA VAL A 379 8.01 10.84 -15.64
C VAL A 379 7.90 9.74 -16.68
N VAL A 380 7.24 8.64 -16.34
CA VAL A 380 6.97 7.50 -17.23
C VAL A 380 5.47 7.26 -17.31
N GLU A 381 4.93 7.21 -18.51
CA GLU A 381 3.51 7.01 -18.73
C GLU A 381 3.22 6.20 -20.00
N PRO A 382 2.06 5.52 -20.11
CA PRO A 382 1.66 4.88 -21.35
C PRO A 382 1.42 5.91 -22.45
N ASP A 383 1.92 5.64 -23.66
CA ASP A 383 1.74 6.47 -24.85
C ASP A 383 0.69 5.90 -25.81
N ASP A 384 0.26 4.66 -25.58
CA ASP A 384 -0.81 4.00 -26.32
C ASP A 384 -1.81 3.28 -25.40
N THR A 385 -2.93 2.86 -25.99
CA THR A 385 -4.00 2.17 -25.26
C THR A 385 -3.56 0.80 -24.77
N GLU A 386 -2.70 0.09 -25.52
CA GLU A 386 -2.21 -1.25 -25.15
C GLU A 386 -1.45 -1.21 -23.83
N ALA A 387 -0.49 -0.31 -23.71
CA ALA A 387 0.26 -0.10 -22.48
C ALA A 387 -0.64 0.34 -21.32
N GLY A 388 -1.59 1.25 -21.56
CA GLY A 388 -2.54 1.72 -20.55
C GLY A 388 -3.40 0.59 -19.99
N VAL A 389 -3.94 -0.27 -20.85
CA VAL A 389 -4.77 -1.44 -20.47
C VAL A 389 -3.94 -2.48 -19.70
N LEU A 390 -2.72 -2.76 -20.14
CA LEU A 390 -1.88 -3.72 -19.42
C LEU A 390 -1.49 -3.19 -18.04
N LEU A 391 -1.02 -1.94 -17.93
CA LEU A 391 -0.67 -1.35 -16.63
C LEU A 391 -1.86 -1.36 -15.67
N LYS A 392 -3.09 -1.08 -16.15
CA LYS A 392 -4.32 -1.20 -15.33
C LYS A 392 -4.49 -2.59 -14.75
N LYS A 393 -4.25 -3.65 -15.53
CA LYS A 393 -4.34 -5.04 -15.07
C LYS A 393 -3.24 -5.45 -14.10
N LEU A 394 -2.09 -4.79 -14.15
CA LEU A 394 -0.95 -5.06 -13.27
C LEU A 394 -1.02 -4.26 -11.97
N GLU A 395 -1.80 -3.20 -11.91
CA GLU A 395 -1.91 -2.31 -10.75
C GLU A 395 -2.48 -3.06 -9.55
N ASN A 396 -1.84 -2.91 -8.38
CA ASN A 396 -2.27 -3.58 -7.17
C ASN A 396 -3.52 -2.91 -6.54
N PRO A 397 -4.20 -3.56 -5.58
CA PRO A 397 -5.42 -3.02 -4.96
C PRO A 397 -5.22 -1.71 -4.19
N ALA A 398 -4.02 -1.44 -3.71
CA ALA A 398 -3.67 -0.19 -3.02
C ALA A 398 -3.31 0.93 -4.00
N HIS A 399 -3.26 0.64 -5.30
CA HIS A 399 -2.89 1.57 -6.38
C HIS A 399 -1.53 2.27 -6.16
N ASP A 400 -0.59 1.57 -5.55
CA ASP A 400 0.76 2.05 -5.22
C ASP A 400 1.87 1.22 -5.87
N GLY A 401 1.53 0.29 -6.76
CA GLY A 401 2.50 -0.55 -7.46
C GLY A 401 1.90 -1.45 -8.53
N PHE A 402 2.80 -2.09 -9.28
CA PHE A 402 2.43 -3.05 -10.33
C PHE A 402 2.92 -4.46 -9.96
N SER A 403 2.08 -5.49 -10.23
CA SER A 403 2.42 -6.89 -10.01
C SER A 403 1.83 -7.78 -11.10
N ALA A 404 2.66 -8.64 -11.70
CA ALA A 404 2.20 -9.61 -12.72
C ALA A 404 1.33 -10.72 -12.12
N GLU A 405 1.44 -11.00 -10.82
CA GLU A 405 0.64 -12.03 -10.12
C GLU A 405 -0.88 -11.78 -10.19
N ARG A 406 -1.29 -10.57 -10.54
CA ARG A 406 -2.70 -10.22 -10.74
C ARG A 406 -3.32 -10.85 -11.99
N LEU A 407 -2.52 -11.22 -12.96
CA LEU A 407 -3.02 -11.86 -14.17
C LEU A 407 -3.33 -13.33 -13.90
N PRO A 408 -4.54 -13.84 -14.20
CA PRO A 408 -4.92 -15.22 -13.90
C PRO A 408 -4.16 -16.25 -14.75
N ASP A 409 -3.81 -15.88 -15.98
CA ASP A 409 -3.12 -16.75 -16.93
C ASP A 409 -1.61 -16.74 -16.75
N ALA A 410 -1.00 -17.91 -16.59
CA ALA A 410 0.44 -18.06 -16.34
C ALA A 410 1.31 -17.55 -17.50
N GLY A 411 0.87 -17.73 -18.75
CA GLY A 411 1.58 -17.24 -19.93
C GLY A 411 1.57 -15.70 -19.97
N LYS A 412 0.41 -15.08 -19.72
CA LYS A 412 0.28 -13.63 -19.65
C LYS A 412 1.08 -13.04 -18.48
N ARG A 413 1.15 -13.74 -17.33
CA ARG A 413 2.03 -13.33 -16.20
C ARG A 413 3.50 -13.29 -16.60
N ALA A 414 3.98 -14.35 -17.25
CA ALA A 414 5.36 -14.43 -17.71
C ALA A 414 5.69 -13.34 -18.74
N ASP A 415 4.76 -13.09 -19.68
CA ASP A 415 4.88 -12.06 -20.70
C ASP A 415 4.93 -10.66 -20.09
N ALA A 416 4.00 -10.33 -19.19
CA ALA A 416 3.96 -9.06 -18.50
C ALA A 416 5.18 -8.85 -17.60
N SER A 417 5.61 -9.89 -16.87
CA SER A 417 6.82 -9.83 -16.06
C SER A 417 8.05 -9.54 -16.91
N SER A 418 8.20 -10.23 -18.06
CA SER A 418 9.31 -9.99 -19.00
C SER A 418 9.28 -8.57 -19.57
N ALA A 419 8.09 -8.08 -19.96
CA ALA A 419 7.92 -6.73 -20.49
C ALA A 419 8.26 -5.65 -19.47
N MET A 420 7.80 -5.77 -18.23
CA MET A 420 8.09 -4.81 -17.15
C MET A 420 9.57 -4.85 -16.72
N LYS A 421 10.21 -6.02 -16.71
CA LYS A 421 11.67 -6.13 -16.50
C LYS A 421 12.43 -5.42 -17.61
N ARG A 422 12.02 -5.59 -18.87
CA ARG A 422 12.62 -4.89 -20.00
C ARG A 422 12.44 -3.38 -19.89
N LEU A 423 11.23 -2.90 -19.55
CA LEU A 423 10.98 -1.49 -19.28
C LEU A 423 11.94 -0.93 -18.23
N GLY A 424 12.09 -1.62 -17.09
CA GLY A 424 13.00 -1.21 -16.02
C GLY A 424 14.45 -1.14 -16.46
N LYS A 425 14.90 -2.08 -17.30
CA LYS A 425 16.25 -2.08 -17.87
C LYS A 425 16.44 -0.90 -18.83
N GLU A 426 15.53 -0.68 -19.76
CA GLU A 426 15.61 0.41 -20.74
C GLU A 426 15.55 1.79 -20.06
N LEU A 427 14.70 1.95 -19.04
CA LEU A 427 14.68 3.17 -18.23
C LEU A 427 16.01 3.44 -17.54
N ARG A 428 16.65 2.42 -16.98
CA ARG A 428 17.97 2.57 -16.35
C ARG A 428 19.05 3.00 -17.35
N GLU A 429 19.04 2.45 -18.55
CA GLU A 429 19.96 2.85 -19.63
C GLU A 429 19.71 4.28 -20.10
N ILE A 430 18.45 4.69 -20.26
CA ILE A 430 18.09 6.06 -20.61
C ILE A 430 18.60 7.02 -19.54
N ILE A 431 18.26 6.77 -18.28
CA ILE A 431 18.69 7.62 -17.17
C ILE A 431 20.22 7.73 -17.16
N LYS A 432 20.94 6.62 -17.26
CA LYS A 432 22.39 6.61 -17.28
C LYS A 432 22.97 7.40 -18.46
N THR A 433 22.39 7.29 -19.63
CA THR A 433 22.88 7.96 -20.85
C THR A 433 22.59 9.47 -20.82
N THR A 434 21.38 9.84 -20.38
CA THR A 434 20.92 11.23 -20.36
C THR A 434 21.53 12.01 -19.19
N THR A 435 21.60 11.40 -18.01
CA THR A 435 22.04 12.06 -16.77
C THR A 435 23.51 11.86 -16.42
N GLY A 436 24.16 10.88 -17.06
CA GLY A 436 25.57 10.55 -16.79
C GLY A 436 26.48 11.76 -16.94
N VAL A 437 27.40 11.95 -15.98
CA VAL A 437 28.46 12.93 -16.11
C VAL A 437 29.41 12.42 -17.18
N LYS A 438 29.59 13.16 -18.27
CA LYS A 438 30.65 12.88 -19.22
C LYS A 438 32.00 13.09 -18.51
N HIS A 439 32.70 12.01 -18.19
CA HIS A 439 34.03 12.08 -17.65
C HIS A 439 34.97 12.59 -18.75
N GLU A 440 35.20 13.87 -18.81
CA GLU A 440 36.41 14.42 -19.42
C GLU A 440 37.48 14.30 -18.32
N GLY A 441 38.32 13.28 -18.51
CA GLY A 441 39.51 12.86 -17.77
C GLY A 441 39.99 13.77 -16.63
N SER A 442 39.59 13.50 -15.44
CA SER A 442 40.28 13.47 -14.13
C SER A 442 39.26 13.56 -13.00
N VAL A 443 39.23 12.55 -12.15
CA VAL A 443 38.45 12.56 -10.92
C VAL A 443 39.19 13.41 -9.90
N VAL A 444 38.66 14.57 -9.53
CA VAL A 444 39.18 15.37 -8.41
C VAL A 444 38.71 14.71 -7.11
N LEU A 445 39.69 14.32 -6.29
CA LEU A 445 39.47 13.62 -4.99
C LEU A 445 38.60 14.39 -3.97
N ASP A 446 38.39 15.70 -4.18
CA ASP A 446 37.57 16.53 -3.29
C ASP A 446 36.06 16.21 -3.33
N GLU A 447 35.55 15.64 -4.42
CA GLU A 447 34.14 15.18 -4.50
C GLU A 447 33.89 13.89 -3.73
N LEU A 448 34.92 13.04 -3.59
CA LEU A 448 34.87 11.85 -2.73
C LEU A 448 34.74 12.22 -1.25
N GLY A 449 35.30 13.34 -0.83
CA GLY A 449 35.20 13.84 0.55
C GLY A 449 33.77 14.26 0.95
N ARG A 450 32.98 14.80 0.03
CA ARG A 450 31.56 15.13 0.27
C ARG A 450 30.66 13.89 0.37
N PHE A 451 31.02 12.85 -0.34
CA PHE A 451 30.26 11.58 -0.36
C PHE A 451 30.38 10.78 0.96
N PHE A 452 31.42 11.08 1.75
CA PHE A 452 31.69 10.40 3.03
C PHE A 452 31.32 11.24 4.26
N ALA A 453 30.72 12.42 4.07
CA ALA A 453 30.40 13.36 5.14
C ALA A 453 28.89 13.48 5.41
N GLU A 454 28.10 12.46 5.14
CA GLU A 454 26.74 12.40 5.68
C GLU A 454 26.83 12.05 7.17
N THR A 455 26.65 13.09 7.96
CA THR A 455 26.56 13.03 9.41
C THR A 455 25.26 12.39 9.83
N ASP A 456 25.36 11.42 10.75
CA ASP A 456 24.25 10.90 11.53
C ASP A 456 23.46 12.05 12.17
N THR A 457 22.19 12.18 11.84
CA THR A 457 21.25 12.93 12.68
C THR A 457 20.89 12.04 13.85
N PRO A 458 21.07 12.50 15.10
CA PRO A 458 20.67 11.71 16.27
C PRO A 458 19.15 11.53 16.29
N ASP A 459 18.69 10.31 16.54
CA ASP A 459 17.30 10.02 16.88
C ASP A 459 16.89 10.84 18.11
N ASP A 460 15.87 11.66 17.98
CA ASP A 460 15.26 12.38 19.09
C ASP A 460 14.35 11.41 19.88
N PRO A 461 14.68 11.05 21.13
CA PRO A 461 13.90 10.10 21.91
C PRO A 461 12.55 10.63 22.41
N ASN A 462 12.17 11.87 22.08
CA ASN A 462 10.96 12.53 22.55
C ASN A 462 9.93 12.86 21.46
N ALA A 463 10.03 12.27 20.26
CA ALA A 463 9.00 12.46 19.24
C ALA A 463 7.71 11.76 19.68
N GLU A 464 6.69 12.53 20.04
CA GLU A 464 5.34 12.04 20.32
C GLU A 464 4.79 11.27 19.12
N HIS A 465 4.17 10.12 19.38
CA HIS A 465 3.58 9.24 18.38
C HIS A 465 2.38 9.94 17.70
N ASP A 466 2.60 10.49 16.52
CA ASP A 466 1.51 10.92 15.63
C ASP A 466 0.98 9.69 14.88
N PRO A 467 -0.31 9.32 15.01
CA PRO A 467 -0.88 8.13 14.37
C PRO A 467 -0.91 8.20 12.84
N GLU A 468 -0.65 9.35 12.22
CA GLU A 468 -0.50 9.48 10.77
C GLU A 468 0.97 9.37 10.29
N ARG A 469 1.93 9.23 11.21
CA ARG A 469 3.34 9.04 10.87
C ARG A 469 3.62 7.56 10.61
N TYR A 470 3.73 7.18 9.37
CA TYR A 470 4.05 5.80 8.97
C TYR A 470 5.51 5.49 9.29
N THR A 471 5.77 4.80 10.40
CA THR A 471 7.04 4.14 10.65
C THR A 471 6.91 2.67 10.26
N TYR A 472 7.54 2.27 9.15
CA TYR A 472 7.59 0.88 8.72
C TYR A 472 8.57 0.12 9.61
N GLU A 473 8.09 -0.46 10.71
CA GLU A 473 8.84 -1.47 11.46
C GLU A 473 8.71 -2.82 10.74
N SER A 474 9.80 -3.25 10.10
CA SER A 474 9.89 -4.61 9.57
C SER A 474 9.85 -5.62 10.74
N LYS A 475 8.70 -6.23 11.00
CA LYS A 475 8.60 -7.35 11.94
C LYS A 475 9.39 -8.53 11.39
N ARG A 476 10.54 -8.82 11.98
CA ARG A 476 11.32 -10.03 11.72
C ARG A 476 10.45 -11.28 11.98
N ARG A 477 10.01 -11.95 10.92
CA ARG A 477 9.45 -13.30 11.02
C ARG A 477 10.56 -14.26 11.38
N ARG A 478 10.48 -14.89 12.57
CA ARG A 478 11.33 -16.02 12.93
C ARG A 478 11.05 -17.17 11.95
N SER A 479 12.04 -17.50 11.10
CA SER A 479 11.98 -18.69 10.26
C SER A 479 12.12 -19.95 11.13
N LYS A 480 11.19 -20.89 10.96
CA LYS A 480 11.36 -22.25 11.51
C LYS A 480 12.41 -22.96 10.66
N SER A 481 13.54 -23.34 11.27
CA SER A 481 14.58 -24.14 10.63
C SER A 481 14.01 -25.48 10.13
N ARG A 482 14.09 -25.71 8.83
CA ARG A 482 13.91 -27.06 8.26
C ARG A 482 15.18 -27.85 8.52
N LYS A 483 15.05 -28.99 9.21
CA LYS A 483 16.14 -29.99 9.35
C LYS A 483 16.54 -30.51 7.97
N ALA A 484 17.84 -30.50 7.70
CA ALA A 484 18.42 -31.16 6.53
C ALA A 484 18.20 -32.68 6.60
N PRO A 485 17.94 -33.37 5.47
CA PRO A 485 17.85 -34.82 5.45
C PRO A 485 19.24 -35.45 5.51
N SER A 486 19.39 -36.44 6.39
CA SER A 486 20.57 -37.31 6.43
C SER A 486 20.56 -38.31 5.27
N PRO A 487 21.74 -38.70 4.73
CA PRO A 487 21.79 -39.62 3.61
C PRO A 487 21.43 -41.06 4.02
N ALA A 488 20.55 -41.65 3.23
CA ALA A 488 20.09 -43.01 3.38
C ALA A 488 21.07 -44.02 2.78
N GLY A 489 21.35 -45.05 3.53
CA GLY A 489 21.88 -46.32 3.02
C GLY A 489 20.83 -47.41 3.06
N GLY A 490 20.66 -48.09 1.93
CA GLY A 490 20.43 -49.53 1.82
C GLY A 490 19.02 -50.11 2.00
N GLU A 491 18.43 -50.44 0.89
CA GLU A 491 17.76 -51.69 0.45
C GLU A 491 16.62 -52.39 1.22
N ARG A 492 15.61 -52.64 0.40
CA ARG A 492 14.70 -53.83 0.31
C ARG A 492 13.35 -53.86 1.03
N GLY A 493 12.33 -53.91 0.19
CA GLY A 493 11.36 -55.01 0.24
C GLY A 493 9.95 -54.71 0.71
N GLY A 494 9.00 -54.67 -0.18
CA GLY A 494 7.82 -55.52 -0.06
C GLY A 494 6.48 -54.92 0.41
N ARG A 495 5.58 -54.78 -0.54
CA ARG A 495 4.13 -55.11 -0.50
C ARG A 495 3.14 -54.39 0.42
N SER A 496 2.27 -53.62 -0.25
CA SER A 496 0.80 -53.91 -0.33
C SER A 496 -0.06 -53.83 0.92
N GLN A 497 -0.99 -52.92 0.91
CA GLN A 497 -2.46 -53.06 1.01
C GLN A 497 -3.16 -52.01 1.86
N THR A 498 -4.02 -51.28 1.20
CA THR A 498 -5.43 -50.94 1.53
C THR A 498 -5.86 -50.85 2.99
N GLY A 499 -6.53 -49.75 3.31
CA GLY A 499 -7.43 -49.72 4.46
C GLY A 499 -8.00 -48.34 4.78
N THR A 500 -9.21 -48.15 4.36
CA THR A 500 -10.25 -47.14 4.70
C THR A 500 -10.47 -46.95 6.20
N GLY A 501 -10.94 -45.74 6.59
CA GLY A 501 -11.76 -45.57 7.81
C GLY A 501 -11.47 -44.28 8.56
N SER A 502 -12.26 -43.24 8.33
CA SER A 502 -13.37 -42.76 9.17
C SER A 502 -13.03 -42.30 10.59
N GLY A 503 -13.29 -41.03 10.86
CA GLY A 503 -14.07 -40.65 12.02
C GLY A 503 -13.37 -39.89 13.15
N GLY A 504 -13.82 -38.67 13.43
CA GLY A 504 -14.22 -38.37 14.80
C GLY A 504 -13.49 -37.27 15.57
N LYS A 505 -14.10 -36.09 15.60
CA LYS A 505 -14.42 -35.22 16.76
C LYS A 505 -13.46 -35.00 17.93
N GLY A 506 -13.42 -33.73 18.34
CA GLY A 506 -13.31 -33.24 19.74
C GLY A 506 -12.15 -32.28 19.90
N GLY A 507 -12.28 -31.02 20.12
CA GLY A 507 -12.81 -30.23 21.17
C GLY A 507 -11.89 -30.21 22.38
N GLY A 508 -11.43 -29.00 22.78
CA GLY A 508 -10.83 -28.85 24.10
C GLY A 508 -9.90 -27.67 24.27
N SER A 509 -10.45 -26.61 24.81
CA SER A 509 -9.80 -25.50 25.50
C SER A 509 -8.95 -25.99 26.66
N GLY A 510 -7.80 -25.36 26.95
CA GLY A 510 -7.05 -25.61 28.16
C GLY A 510 -5.86 -24.67 28.32
N SER A 511 -6.04 -23.64 29.11
CA SER A 511 -4.93 -22.89 29.72
C SER A 511 -4.21 -23.79 30.74
N GLY A 512 -2.90 -23.78 30.73
CA GLY A 512 -2.11 -24.49 31.73
C GLY A 512 -0.70 -23.97 31.84
N THR A 513 -0.48 -23.15 32.86
CA THR A 513 0.84 -22.91 33.44
C THR A 513 1.41 -24.25 33.97
N GLY A 514 2.57 -24.61 33.50
CA GLY A 514 3.29 -25.81 34.01
C GLY A 514 4.78 -25.65 33.88
N GLN A 515 5.42 -25.37 34.99
CA GLN A 515 6.84 -25.60 35.25
C GLN A 515 7.14 -27.10 35.15
N GLY A 516 8.12 -27.47 34.37
CA GLY A 516 8.58 -28.86 34.29
C GLY A 516 10.05 -28.95 33.93
N THR A 517 10.86 -29.20 34.92
CA THR A 517 12.28 -29.52 34.88
C THR A 517 12.55 -30.81 34.14
N GLY A 518 13.65 -30.87 33.38
CA GLY A 518 14.34 -32.12 33.11
C GLY A 518 14.95 -32.29 31.74
N GLY A 519 16.29 -32.34 31.66
CA GLY A 519 16.97 -33.07 30.63
C GLY A 519 18.01 -32.33 29.80
N ARG A 520 19.19 -32.20 30.31
CA ARG A 520 20.47 -31.70 29.80
C ARG A 520 20.79 -32.09 28.35
N GLY A 521 21.12 -31.12 27.52
CA GLY A 521 22.09 -31.21 26.44
C GLY A 521 22.72 -29.81 26.32
N LYS A 522 23.96 -29.67 26.82
CA LYS A 522 24.74 -28.43 26.74
C LYS A 522 25.05 -28.12 25.28
N ALA A 523 24.32 -27.19 24.67
CA ALA A 523 24.84 -26.34 23.61
C ALA A 523 25.24 -25.04 24.33
N GLY A 524 26.51 -24.69 24.29
CA GLY A 524 27.04 -23.47 24.91
C GLY A 524 26.26 -22.23 24.37
N ASP A 525 25.95 -21.33 25.27
CA ASP A 525 25.29 -20.07 24.96
C ASP A 525 26.14 -19.28 23.94
N ARG A 526 25.67 -19.21 22.70
CA ARG A 526 26.25 -18.38 21.64
C ARG A 526 25.60 -17.00 21.74
N GLU A 527 26.35 -16.02 22.19
CA GLU A 527 25.87 -14.65 22.27
C GLU A 527 26.12 -13.91 20.94
N PRO A 528 25.13 -13.19 20.42
CA PRO A 528 25.32 -12.39 19.21
C PRO A 528 26.31 -11.24 19.47
N VAL A 529 27.30 -11.09 18.57
CA VAL A 529 28.28 -10.01 18.60
C VAL A 529 27.83 -8.90 17.65
N VAL A 530 27.78 -7.66 18.16
CA VAL A 530 27.45 -6.48 17.34
C VAL A 530 28.67 -6.13 16.48
N LEU A 531 28.45 -5.98 15.17
CA LEU A 531 29.45 -5.50 14.23
C LEU A 531 29.09 -4.07 13.79
N ARG A 532 29.99 -3.12 13.97
CA ARG A 532 29.85 -1.73 13.49
C ARG A 532 30.65 -1.52 12.20
N GLU A 533 30.32 -0.46 11.47
CA GLU A 533 31.02 -0.02 10.25
C GLU A 533 31.23 -1.13 9.22
N VAL A 534 30.24 -2.02 9.08
CA VAL A 534 30.29 -3.14 8.16
C VAL A 534 30.32 -2.64 6.71
N ARG A 535 31.39 -3.00 5.98
CA ARG A 535 31.54 -2.72 4.54
C ARG A 535 32.01 -3.98 3.84
N ASN A 536 31.61 -4.15 2.60
CA ASN A 536 32.12 -5.22 1.76
C ASN A 536 32.45 -4.70 0.34
N LEU A 537 33.55 -5.20 -0.23
CA LEU A 537 34.01 -4.88 -1.57
C LEU A 537 34.06 -6.15 -2.39
N ILE A 538 33.44 -6.14 -3.57
CA ILE A 538 33.50 -7.26 -4.52
C ILE A 538 34.90 -7.31 -5.13
N ARG A 539 35.50 -8.49 -5.15
CA ARG A 539 36.73 -8.80 -5.86
C ARG A 539 36.40 -9.77 -7.00
N SER A 540 36.58 -9.33 -8.23
CA SER A 540 36.40 -10.20 -9.40
C SER A 540 37.74 -10.85 -9.77
N ASP A 541 37.67 -12.08 -10.24
CA ASP A 541 38.82 -12.80 -10.80
C ASP A 541 39.15 -12.29 -12.23
N SER A 542 40.15 -12.92 -12.87
CA SER A 542 40.56 -12.58 -14.23
C SER A 542 39.50 -12.84 -15.31
N SER A 543 38.44 -13.60 -14.99
CA SER A 543 37.28 -13.85 -15.86
C SER A 543 36.14 -12.84 -15.64
N GLY A 544 36.26 -11.96 -14.65
CA GLY A 544 35.19 -11.02 -14.23
C GLY A 544 34.18 -11.61 -13.28
N ALA A 545 34.34 -12.87 -12.83
CA ALA A 545 33.43 -13.49 -11.87
C ALA A 545 33.69 -12.99 -10.45
N ALA A 546 32.62 -12.66 -9.70
CA ALA A 546 32.69 -12.17 -8.33
C ALA A 546 32.86 -13.35 -7.33
N THR A 547 34.05 -13.94 -7.30
CA THR A 547 34.36 -15.15 -6.49
C THR A 547 34.83 -14.82 -5.08
N SER A 548 35.15 -13.56 -4.77
CA SER A 548 35.63 -13.17 -3.44
C SER A 548 35.13 -11.80 -2.99
N ARG A 549 35.10 -11.60 -1.66
CA ARG A 549 34.72 -10.37 -1.00
C ARG A 549 35.73 -9.93 0.03
N GLU A 550 36.04 -8.65 0.04
CA GLU A 550 36.81 -8.02 1.12
C GLU A 550 35.82 -7.43 2.13
N LEU A 551 35.82 -7.97 3.34
CA LEU A 551 34.95 -7.61 4.44
C LEU A 551 35.68 -6.70 5.42
N HIS A 552 35.04 -5.57 5.80
CA HIS A 552 35.52 -4.66 6.82
C HIS A 552 34.46 -4.54 7.88
N PHE A 553 34.81 -4.65 9.15
CA PHE A 553 33.91 -4.50 10.27
C PHE A 553 34.66 -4.16 11.58
N THR A 554 33.98 -3.57 12.54
CA THR A 554 34.49 -3.28 13.89
C THR A 554 33.62 -4.05 14.89
N PRO A 555 34.13 -5.10 15.55
CA PRO A 555 33.36 -5.88 16.51
C PRO A 555 33.26 -5.19 17.87
N GLU A 556 32.18 -5.41 18.60
CA GLU A 556 31.99 -5.05 20.00
C GLU A 556 32.23 -6.26 20.93
N ALA A 557 33.30 -7.00 20.67
CA ALA A 557 33.73 -8.13 21.47
C ALA A 557 35.19 -8.44 21.20
N SER A 558 35.86 -9.08 22.17
CA SER A 558 37.22 -9.60 22.01
C SER A 558 37.21 -11.12 22.09
N GLY A 559 38.10 -11.77 21.31
CA GLY A 559 38.26 -13.22 21.26
C GLY A 559 37.74 -13.84 19.96
N PRO A 560 37.65 -15.19 19.88
CA PRO A 560 37.19 -15.87 18.69
C PRO A 560 35.69 -15.69 18.45
N ILE A 561 35.33 -15.14 17.29
CA ILE A 561 33.94 -15.03 16.82
C ILE A 561 33.71 -15.94 15.62
N GLU A 562 32.48 -16.45 15.49
CA GLU A 562 32.00 -17.15 14.31
C GLU A 562 31.25 -16.15 13.42
N LEU A 563 31.77 -15.89 12.23
CA LEU A 563 31.22 -14.97 11.25
C LEU A 563 30.51 -15.75 10.14
N MET A 564 29.22 -15.54 9.97
CA MET A 564 28.42 -16.07 8.87
C MET A 564 28.18 -14.99 7.83
N VAL A 565 28.41 -15.32 6.56
CA VAL A 565 28.09 -14.44 5.43
C VAL A 565 26.81 -14.93 4.78
N GLN A 566 25.82 -14.08 4.69
CA GLN A 566 24.52 -14.42 4.09
C GLN A 566 24.22 -13.54 2.89
N ALA A 567 23.74 -14.14 1.81
CA ALA A 567 23.13 -13.43 0.70
C ALA A 567 21.80 -12.83 1.17
N THR A 568 21.59 -11.53 0.93
CA THR A 568 20.35 -10.85 1.24
C THR A 568 19.61 -10.54 -0.06
N GLY A 569 18.37 -11.02 -0.19
CA GLY A 569 17.54 -10.83 -1.37
C GLY A 569 16.05 -10.81 -1.00
N VAL A 570 15.18 -10.83 -2.01
CA VAL A 570 13.71 -10.83 -1.86
C VAL A 570 13.19 -12.11 -1.18
N ASN A 571 13.98 -13.18 -1.22
CA ASN A 571 13.72 -14.46 -0.53
C ASN A 571 14.46 -14.51 0.81
N ALA A 572 14.20 -15.54 1.61
CA ALA A 572 14.86 -15.72 2.91
C ALA A 572 16.40 -15.66 2.75
N PRO A 573 17.14 -15.08 3.75
CA PRO A 573 18.58 -15.01 3.71
C PRO A 573 19.19 -16.39 3.52
N GLU A 574 20.12 -16.55 2.59
CA GLU A 574 20.78 -17.80 2.28
C GLU A 574 22.27 -17.67 2.64
N GLY A 575 22.78 -18.65 3.42
CA GLY A 575 24.20 -18.66 3.82
C GLY A 575 25.11 -18.89 2.62
N LEU A 576 26.10 -18.02 2.42
CA LEU A 576 27.15 -18.20 1.43
C LEU A 576 28.26 -19.07 2.04
N ASN A 577 28.67 -20.10 1.32
CA ASN A 577 29.69 -21.01 1.79
C ASN A 577 31.10 -20.42 1.58
N VAL A 578 31.78 -20.07 2.68
CA VAL A 578 33.16 -19.55 2.64
C VAL A 578 34.12 -20.71 2.49
N THR A 579 34.82 -20.78 1.35
CA THR A 579 35.80 -21.83 1.03
C THR A 579 37.23 -21.48 1.39
N ALA A 580 37.57 -20.18 1.37
CA ALA A 580 38.89 -19.67 1.76
C ALA A 580 38.79 -18.27 2.37
N ALA A 581 39.73 -17.92 3.23
CA ALA A 581 39.88 -16.59 3.80
C ALA A 581 41.37 -16.26 4.03
N ASP A 582 41.72 -14.96 3.93
CA ASP A 582 43.07 -14.46 4.23
C ASP A 582 43.36 -14.31 5.71
N ALA A 583 42.30 -14.25 6.54
CA ALA A 583 42.37 -14.25 8.00
C ALA A 583 41.24 -15.12 8.57
N GLY A 584 41.53 -15.85 9.66
CA GLY A 584 40.60 -16.78 10.27
C GLY A 584 40.57 -18.17 9.63
N THR A 585 39.73 -19.06 10.16
CA THR A 585 39.62 -20.48 9.74
C THR A 585 38.21 -20.73 9.18
N PRO A 586 38.05 -21.02 7.88
CA PRO A 586 36.76 -21.42 7.30
C PRO A 586 36.37 -22.82 7.76
N GLY A 587 35.09 -23.01 8.06
CA GLY A 587 34.55 -24.33 8.46
C GLY A 587 33.03 -24.37 8.41
N SER A 588 32.45 -25.37 7.70
CA SER A 588 31.01 -25.65 7.65
C SER A 588 30.11 -24.44 7.39
N GLY A 589 30.51 -23.52 6.48
CA GLY A 589 29.74 -22.32 6.14
C GLY A 589 29.92 -21.14 7.09
N VAL A 590 30.86 -21.22 8.04
CA VAL A 590 31.15 -20.20 9.04
C VAL A 590 32.66 -19.90 9.02
N LEU A 591 33.05 -18.65 9.17
CA LEU A 591 34.43 -18.23 9.32
C LEU A 591 34.73 -17.90 10.78
N THR A 592 35.66 -18.59 11.41
CA THR A 592 36.14 -18.26 12.77
C THR A 592 37.26 -17.24 12.68
N VAL A 593 37.06 -16.06 13.28
CA VAL A 593 38.06 -14.96 13.29
C VAL A 593 38.32 -14.55 14.73
N ASP A 594 39.58 -14.35 15.09
CA ASP A 594 39.95 -13.78 16.39
C ASP A 594 39.97 -12.24 16.29
N VAL A 595 39.20 -11.57 17.16
CA VAL A 595 38.96 -10.14 17.09
C VAL A 595 39.22 -9.45 18.42
N LYS A 596 39.42 -8.13 18.37
CA LYS A 596 39.50 -7.27 19.56
C LYS A 596 38.43 -6.20 19.53
N ASP A 597 37.82 -5.94 20.67
CA ASP A 597 36.79 -4.93 20.83
C ASP A 597 37.26 -3.56 20.31
N GLY A 598 36.43 -2.93 19.44
CA GLY A 598 36.70 -1.64 18.85
C GLY A 598 37.84 -1.59 17.81
N GLU A 599 38.55 -2.71 17.54
CA GLU A 599 39.59 -2.75 16.52
C GLU A 599 39.01 -3.13 15.15
N ARG A 600 39.32 -2.33 14.13
CA ARG A 600 38.81 -2.55 12.78
C ARG A 600 39.44 -3.78 12.12
N CYS A 601 38.61 -4.74 11.78
CA CYS A 601 39.00 -5.96 11.08
C CYS A 601 38.81 -5.85 9.56
N LYS A 602 39.73 -6.49 8.85
CA LYS A 602 39.66 -6.67 7.39
C LYS A 602 39.91 -8.14 7.08
N VAL A 603 38.98 -8.77 6.37
CA VAL A 603 39.07 -10.19 5.98
C VAL A 603 38.62 -10.35 4.53
N THR A 604 39.41 -11.01 3.70
CA THR A 604 39.02 -11.38 2.35
C THR A 604 38.52 -12.82 2.35
N VAL A 605 37.28 -13.04 1.93
CA VAL A 605 36.66 -14.37 1.86
C VAL A 605 36.42 -14.76 0.41
N SER A 606 36.57 -16.06 0.08
CA SER A 606 36.18 -16.65 -1.19
C SER A 606 35.00 -17.61 -1.01
N PHE A 607 34.10 -17.62 -2.00
CA PHE A 607 32.92 -18.46 -2.02
C PHE A 607 33.07 -19.63 -2.99
N ASP A 608 32.30 -20.69 -2.80
CA ASP A 608 32.23 -21.85 -3.71
C ASP A 608 31.56 -21.49 -5.05
N GLU A 609 30.61 -20.54 -5.04
CA GLU A 609 29.94 -20.03 -6.22
C GLU A 609 30.11 -18.50 -6.34
N PRO A 610 30.25 -17.94 -7.56
CA PRO A 610 30.32 -16.50 -7.74
C PRO A 610 29.02 -15.82 -7.28
N TYR A 611 29.15 -14.78 -6.45
CA TYR A 611 28.01 -14.01 -5.96
C TYR A 611 28.31 -12.52 -5.95
N ASP A 612 27.53 -11.73 -6.71
CA ASP A 612 27.67 -10.27 -6.85
C ASP A 612 26.56 -9.47 -6.15
N GLY A 613 25.57 -10.16 -5.53
CA GLY A 613 24.45 -9.56 -4.81
C GLY A 613 24.83 -8.97 -3.43
N PRO A 614 23.90 -8.33 -2.72
CA PRO A 614 24.11 -7.80 -1.38
C PRO A 614 24.30 -8.93 -0.36
N ILE A 615 25.18 -8.69 0.64
CA ILE A 615 25.45 -9.64 1.73
C ILE A 615 25.24 -8.99 3.09
N GLU A 616 24.87 -9.81 4.07
CA GLU A 616 24.79 -9.49 5.50
C GLU A 616 25.80 -10.32 6.28
N LEU A 617 26.43 -9.73 7.30
CA LEU A 617 27.35 -10.40 8.22
C LEU A 617 26.65 -10.62 9.55
N ILE A 618 26.67 -11.86 10.03
CA ILE A 618 26.17 -12.24 11.37
C ILE A 618 27.33 -12.80 12.16
N ALA A 619 27.60 -12.26 13.35
CA ALA A 619 28.66 -12.70 14.23
C ALA A 619 28.09 -13.23 15.55
N VAL A 620 28.67 -14.34 16.06
CA VAL A 620 28.39 -14.89 17.38
C VAL A 620 29.70 -15.21 18.11
N SER A 621 29.74 -15.00 19.42
CA SER A 621 30.90 -15.38 20.23
C SER A 621 31.03 -16.89 20.29
N ARG A 622 32.26 -17.39 20.28
CA ARG A 622 32.57 -18.80 20.56
C ARG A 622 32.94 -18.90 22.04
N ALA A 623 32.15 -19.63 22.82
CA ALA A 623 32.50 -19.92 24.22
C ALA A 623 33.85 -20.68 24.26
N GLU A 624 34.81 -20.17 25.04
CA GLU A 624 36.05 -20.88 25.34
C GLU A 624 35.72 -22.20 26.02
N VAL A 625 36.13 -23.29 25.41
CA VAL A 625 36.17 -24.61 26.09
C VAL A 625 37.44 -24.59 26.92
N ASP A 626 37.30 -24.43 28.23
CA ASP A 626 38.37 -24.54 29.23
C ASP A 626 38.90 -25.98 29.19
N GLU A 627 39.97 -26.24 28.46
CA GLU A 627 40.74 -27.46 28.52
C GLU A 627 41.65 -27.38 29.75
N THR A 628 41.17 -27.83 30.91
CA THR A 628 42.04 -28.14 32.04
C THR A 628 42.67 -29.52 31.80
N PRO A 629 44.00 -29.63 31.70
CA PRO A 629 44.63 -30.92 31.55
C PRO A 629 44.59 -31.71 32.87
N ALA A 630 44.24 -33.00 32.79
CA ALA A 630 44.30 -33.96 33.87
C ALA A 630 45.75 -34.42 34.15
#